data_a6fef5478ca496eba40958938645d517
#
_entry.id   a6fef5478ca496eba40958938645d517
#
_cell.length_a   1.000
_cell.length_b   1.000
_cell.length_c   1.000
_cell.angle_alpha   90.00
_cell.angle_beta   90.00
_cell.angle_gamma   90.00
#
_symmetry.space_group_name_H-M   'P 1'
#
loop_
_entity.id
_entity.type
_entity.pdbx_description
1 polymer ?
#
loop_
_entity_poly.entity_id
_entity_poly.type
_entity_poly.pdbx_seq_one_letter_code
_entity_poly.pdbx_strand_id
1 'polypeptide(L)'
;MLLMKVLDVKRTVAKEAIYIETGKLKIEYLVKMKRLSYYWHILKRDTDELIARIYKAQTLKQEKNDWVSLVKKDKENLEFNMNDDDIKLLTKSQFKNLIKNKLEIFARKEFEELKNKHSKSKFLNMFYSKPQSYLLSRKLNLLEIQTLFKLRTRMADVKNNFKNQNSENIWCITCKLFAETQEHLLQCNVIKNMFIDNSNFNSCRYSFIYGTLEEQELAAKVFTLIFEKRKDFTNINNPPSQEKGQITDSVTQLS
;
A
#
# COMPACT_ATOMS: atom_id res chain seq x y z
N MET A 1 3.13 -3.87 -9.06
CA MET A 1 1.98 -3.56 -9.94
C MET A 1 0.75 -4.45 -9.72
N LEU A 2 0.88 -5.75 -9.48
CA LEU A 2 -0.27 -6.66 -9.25
C LEU A 2 -1.12 -6.24 -8.04
N LEU A 3 -0.50 -5.99 -6.89
CA LEU A 3 -1.21 -5.57 -5.67
C LEU A 3 -2.03 -4.28 -5.87
N MET A 4 -1.55 -3.32 -6.65
CA MET A 4 -2.29 -2.09 -6.94
C MET A 4 -3.57 -2.38 -7.74
N LYS A 5 -3.52 -3.33 -8.67
CA LYS A 5 -4.70 -3.75 -9.44
C LYS A 5 -5.70 -4.49 -8.57
N VAL A 6 -5.22 -5.42 -7.73
CA VAL A 6 -6.09 -6.17 -6.81
C VAL A 6 -6.78 -5.25 -5.80
N LEU A 7 -6.05 -4.26 -5.27
CA LEU A 7 -6.58 -3.28 -4.32
C LEU A 7 -7.33 -2.11 -4.99
N ASP A 8 -7.41 -2.11 -6.31
CA ASP A 8 -8.07 -1.07 -7.12
C ASP A 8 -7.62 0.34 -6.73
N VAL A 9 -6.31 0.54 -6.67
CA VAL A 9 -5.72 1.83 -6.29
C VAL A 9 -4.99 2.49 -7.46
N LYS A 10 -5.11 3.82 -7.55
CA LYS A 10 -4.46 4.61 -8.60
C LYS A 10 -2.92 4.56 -8.43
N ARG A 11 -2.18 4.80 -9.53
CA ARG A 11 -0.70 4.82 -9.50
C ARG A 11 -0.11 5.91 -8.60
N THR A 12 -0.89 6.92 -8.25
CA THR A 12 -0.53 8.02 -7.34
C THR A 12 -0.56 7.62 -5.86
N VAL A 13 -0.97 6.39 -5.56
CA VAL A 13 -0.95 5.84 -4.20
C VAL A 13 0.49 5.79 -3.69
N ALA A 14 0.68 6.20 -2.44
CA ALA A 14 1.94 5.96 -1.76
C ALA A 14 2.19 4.45 -1.72
N LYS A 15 3.19 3.98 -2.46
CA LYS A 15 3.53 2.54 -2.55
C LYS A 15 3.80 1.95 -1.17
N GLU A 16 4.29 2.76 -0.27
CA GLU A 16 4.57 2.44 1.12
C GLU A 16 3.31 1.95 1.85
N ALA A 17 2.17 2.60 1.62
CA ALA A 17 0.89 2.18 2.22
C ALA A 17 0.51 0.75 1.82
N ILE A 18 0.76 0.38 0.57
CA ILE A 18 0.49 -0.97 0.07
C ILE A 18 1.39 -1.99 0.79
N TYR A 19 2.69 -1.71 0.92
CA TYR A 19 3.62 -2.62 1.59
C TYR A 19 3.29 -2.78 3.07
N ILE A 20 2.91 -1.67 3.74
CA ILE A 20 2.54 -1.68 5.15
C ILE A 20 1.29 -2.51 5.38
N GLU A 21 0.20 -2.22 4.68
CA GLU A 21 -1.07 -2.93 4.86
C GLU A 21 -0.96 -4.41 4.48
N THR A 22 -0.19 -4.74 3.44
CA THR A 22 0.00 -6.13 3.01
C THR A 22 1.08 -6.88 3.78
N GLY A 23 1.86 -6.21 4.63
CA GLY A 23 2.99 -6.80 5.35
C GLY A 23 4.09 -7.32 4.42
N LYS A 24 4.16 -6.82 3.19
CA LYS A 24 5.16 -7.25 2.21
C LYS A 24 6.36 -6.30 2.23
N LEU A 25 7.54 -6.89 2.20
CA LEU A 25 8.76 -6.11 2.02
C LEU A 25 8.85 -5.58 0.58
N LYS A 26 9.42 -4.40 0.40
CA LYS A 26 9.77 -3.87 -0.92
C LYS A 26 10.69 -4.85 -1.66
N ILE A 27 10.59 -4.91 -2.97
CA ILE A 27 11.43 -5.80 -3.80
C ILE A 27 12.92 -5.55 -3.55
N GLU A 28 13.31 -4.31 -3.30
CA GLU A 28 14.68 -3.93 -2.98
C GLU A 28 15.22 -4.65 -1.74
N TYR A 29 14.39 -4.84 -0.70
CA TYR A 29 14.77 -5.57 0.50
C TYR A 29 14.89 -7.08 0.23
N LEU A 30 14.03 -7.62 -0.63
CA LEU A 30 14.15 -9.01 -1.05
C LEU A 30 15.44 -9.24 -1.83
N VAL A 31 15.85 -8.29 -2.68
CA VAL A 31 17.13 -8.33 -3.40
C VAL A 31 18.30 -8.28 -2.41
N LYS A 32 18.28 -7.35 -1.45
CA LYS A 32 19.32 -7.27 -0.39
C LYS A 32 19.41 -8.59 0.40
N MET A 33 18.26 -9.15 0.80
CA MET A 33 18.21 -10.42 1.51
C MET A 33 18.84 -11.57 0.69
N LYS A 34 18.54 -11.64 -0.60
CA LYS A 34 19.10 -12.66 -1.50
C LYS A 34 20.61 -12.47 -1.68
N ARG A 35 21.07 -11.22 -1.88
CA ARG A 35 22.49 -10.90 -2.03
C ARG A 35 23.30 -11.27 -0.79
N LEU A 36 22.81 -10.89 0.40
CA LEU A 36 23.47 -11.25 1.67
C LEU A 36 23.41 -12.76 1.93
N SER A 37 22.32 -13.45 1.59
CA SER A 37 22.24 -14.91 1.69
C SER A 37 23.25 -15.60 0.78
N TYR A 38 23.48 -15.06 -0.42
CA TYR A 38 24.51 -15.56 -1.33
C TYR A 38 25.92 -15.27 -0.82
N TYR A 39 26.15 -14.09 -0.23
CA TYR A 39 27.38 -13.75 0.45
C TYR A 39 27.75 -14.77 1.55
N TRP A 40 26.79 -15.13 2.41
CA TRP A 40 27.00 -16.20 3.40
C TRP A 40 27.43 -17.52 2.75
N HIS A 41 26.81 -17.86 1.62
CA HIS A 41 27.18 -19.07 0.86
C HIS A 41 28.63 -19.04 0.38
N ILE A 42 29.10 -17.90 -0.12
CA ILE A 42 30.49 -17.74 -0.58
C ILE A 42 31.47 -17.89 0.58
N LEU A 43 31.17 -17.28 1.73
CA LEU A 43 32.02 -17.36 2.91
C LEU A 43 32.17 -18.79 3.44
N LYS A 44 31.19 -19.67 3.17
CA LYS A 44 31.22 -21.10 3.58
C LYS A 44 31.95 -22.01 2.60
N ARG A 45 32.40 -21.48 1.45
CA ARG A 45 33.12 -22.25 0.45
C ARG A 45 34.61 -22.33 0.77
N ASP A 46 35.23 -23.39 0.27
CA ASP A 46 36.68 -23.51 0.35
C ASP A 46 37.36 -22.41 -0.45
N THR A 47 38.48 -21.91 0.04
CA THR A 47 39.22 -20.77 -0.56
C THR A 47 39.67 -21.05 -1.99
N ASP A 48 39.82 -22.32 -2.37
CA ASP A 48 40.28 -22.76 -3.68
C ASP A 48 39.15 -22.85 -4.71
N GLU A 49 37.90 -22.83 -4.25
CA GLU A 49 36.75 -22.79 -5.17
C GLU A 49 36.74 -21.52 -6.00
N LEU A 50 36.41 -21.63 -7.29
CA LEU A 50 36.38 -20.50 -8.22
C LEU A 50 35.62 -19.30 -7.69
N ILE A 51 34.45 -19.54 -7.09
CA ILE A 51 33.58 -18.47 -6.57
C ILE A 51 34.21 -17.70 -5.40
N ALA A 52 34.91 -18.40 -4.50
CA ALA A 52 35.64 -17.79 -3.39
C ALA A 52 36.84 -16.98 -3.91
N ARG A 53 37.52 -17.47 -4.94
CA ARG A 53 38.63 -16.76 -5.62
C ARG A 53 38.13 -15.51 -6.33
N ILE A 54 36.99 -15.55 -7.02
CA ILE A 54 36.38 -14.37 -7.65
C ILE A 54 36.02 -13.33 -6.58
N TYR A 55 35.37 -13.75 -5.49
CA TYR A 55 35.04 -12.85 -4.36
C TYR A 55 36.29 -12.16 -3.82
N LYS A 56 37.37 -12.91 -3.53
CA LYS A 56 38.63 -12.35 -3.06
C LYS A 56 39.23 -11.35 -4.06
N ALA A 57 39.23 -11.67 -5.35
CA ALA A 57 39.73 -10.79 -6.39
C ALA A 57 38.94 -9.47 -6.49
N GLN A 58 37.59 -9.53 -6.41
CA GLN A 58 36.74 -8.33 -6.38
C GLN A 58 36.96 -7.50 -5.10
N THR A 59 37.16 -8.14 -3.95
CA THR A 59 37.45 -7.45 -2.70
C THR A 59 38.76 -6.64 -2.77
N LEU A 60 39.77 -7.16 -3.49
CA LEU A 60 41.05 -6.47 -3.69
C LEU A 60 40.93 -5.29 -4.69
N LYS A 61 40.14 -5.44 -5.76
CA LYS A 61 39.99 -4.41 -6.78
C LYS A 61 39.16 -3.19 -6.32
N GLN A 62 38.20 -3.39 -5.43
CA GLN A 62 37.30 -2.37 -4.89
C GLN A 62 36.60 -1.53 -5.98
N GLU A 63 36.18 -2.15 -7.08
CA GLU A 63 35.47 -1.45 -8.15
C GLU A 63 34.08 -0.96 -7.67
N LYS A 64 33.71 0.26 -8.10
CA LYS A 64 32.39 0.81 -7.79
C LYS A 64 31.32 0.01 -8.56
N ASN A 65 30.26 -0.35 -7.84
CA ASN A 65 29.09 -1.07 -8.36
C ASN A 65 29.31 -2.55 -8.75
N ASP A 66 30.44 -3.15 -8.38
CA ASP A 66 30.57 -4.59 -8.44
C ASP A 66 29.72 -5.27 -7.35
N TRP A 67 29.63 -6.60 -7.40
CA TRP A 67 28.81 -7.35 -6.46
C TRP A 67 29.30 -7.21 -5.01
N VAL A 68 30.61 -7.14 -4.78
CA VAL A 68 31.21 -7.00 -3.44
C VAL A 68 30.90 -5.63 -2.86
N SER A 69 31.00 -4.56 -3.66
CA SER A 69 30.65 -3.21 -3.23
C SER A 69 29.18 -3.07 -2.86
N LEU A 70 28.28 -3.78 -3.58
CA LEU A 70 26.87 -3.84 -3.23
C LEU A 70 26.60 -4.61 -1.93
N VAL A 71 27.34 -5.70 -1.66
CA VAL A 71 27.27 -6.42 -0.37
C VAL A 71 27.73 -5.51 0.76
N LYS A 72 28.85 -4.80 0.59
CA LYS A 72 29.36 -3.83 1.57
C LYS A 72 28.32 -2.76 1.88
N LYS A 73 27.75 -2.15 0.84
CA LYS A 73 26.68 -1.15 0.98
C LYS A 73 25.45 -1.71 1.69
N ASP A 74 25.05 -2.94 1.41
CA ASP A 74 23.92 -3.57 2.10
C ASP A 74 24.25 -3.84 3.58
N LYS A 75 25.46 -4.28 3.92
CA LYS A 75 25.93 -4.44 5.31
C LYS A 75 25.89 -3.10 6.05
N GLU A 76 26.40 -2.03 5.45
CA GLU A 76 26.39 -0.66 6.00
C GLU A 76 24.95 -0.16 6.25
N ASN A 77 24.09 -0.24 5.24
CA ASN A 77 22.70 0.19 5.35
C ASN A 77 21.91 -0.53 6.44
N LEU A 78 22.22 -1.80 6.68
CA LEU A 78 21.55 -2.61 7.68
C LEU A 78 22.24 -2.56 9.05
N GLU A 79 23.27 -1.73 9.19
CA GLU A 79 24.09 -1.68 10.41
C GLU A 79 24.57 -3.10 10.82
N PHE A 80 25.04 -3.85 9.82
CA PHE A 80 25.45 -5.24 9.98
C PHE A 80 26.95 -5.31 10.28
N ASN A 81 27.30 -5.21 11.56
CA ASN A 81 28.67 -5.02 12.03
C ASN A 81 29.41 -6.33 12.33
N MET A 82 28.90 -7.48 11.89
CA MET A 82 29.59 -8.76 12.08
C MET A 82 30.75 -8.90 11.08
N ASN A 83 31.87 -9.43 11.55
CA ASN A 83 32.99 -9.83 10.69
C ASN A 83 32.66 -11.13 9.93
N ASP A 84 33.48 -11.45 8.95
CA ASP A 84 33.26 -12.61 8.07
C ASP A 84 33.42 -13.94 8.81
N ASP A 85 34.27 -14.00 9.81
CA ASP A 85 34.49 -15.23 10.58
C ASP A 85 33.32 -15.53 11.52
N ASP A 86 32.74 -14.51 12.16
CA ASP A 86 31.50 -14.65 12.93
C ASP A 86 30.36 -15.10 12.05
N ILE A 87 30.25 -14.54 10.83
CA ILE A 87 29.24 -14.94 9.86
C ILE A 87 29.40 -16.41 9.45
N LYS A 88 30.63 -16.90 9.28
CA LYS A 88 30.89 -18.28 8.96
C LYS A 88 30.43 -19.24 10.07
N LEU A 89 30.42 -18.83 11.33
CA LEU A 89 29.96 -19.67 12.43
C LEU A 89 28.45 -19.89 12.43
N LEU A 90 27.67 -18.99 11.83
CA LEU A 90 26.21 -19.08 11.78
C LEU A 90 25.74 -20.20 10.84
N THR A 91 24.69 -20.88 11.25
CA THR A 91 23.91 -21.73 10.34
C THR A 91 23.13 -20.86 9.33
N LYS A 92 22.71 -21.46 8.21
CA LYS A 92 21.89 -20.78 7.18
C LYS A 92 20.61 -20.17 7.77
N SER A 93 19.96 -20.88 8.70
CA SER A 93 18.73 -20.41 9.34
C SER A 93 18.98 -19.21 10.24
N GLN A 94 20.01 -19.28 11.08
CA GLN A 94 20.41 -18.18 11.97
C GLN A 94 20.76 -16.93 11.17
N PHE A 95 21.58 -17.07 10.14
CA PHE A 95 21.95 -15.94 9.27
C PHE A 95 20.74 -15.32 8.56
N LYS A 96 19.86 -16.16 8.00
CA LYS A 96 18.61 -15.67 7.37
C LYS A 96 17.71 -14.91 8.34
N ASN A 97 17.54 -15.42 9.55
CA ASN A 97 16.73 -14.77 10.57
C ASN A 97 17.35 -13.42 11.00
N LEU A 98 18.67 -13.39 11.15
CA LEU A 98 19.40 -12.16 11.45
C LEU A 98 19.20 -11.09 10.39
N ILE A 99 19.39 -11.43 9.10
CA ILE A 99 19.13 -10.49 7.98
C ILE A 99 17.68 -10.04 7.98
N LYS A 100 16.73 -10.96 8.17
CA LYS A 100 15.30 -10.61 8.17
C LYS A 100 14.99 -9.60 9.28
N ASN A 101 15.50 -9.82 10.48
CA ASN A 101 15.29 -8.89 11.60
C ASN A 101 15.90 -7.51 11.31
N LYS A 102 17.13 -7.47 10.75
CA LYS A 102 17.78 -6.21 10.36
C LYS A 102 17.00 -5.47 9.27
N LEU A 103 16.49 -6.18 8.28
CA LEU A 103 15.64 -5.60 7.23
C LEU A 103 14.32 -5.07 7.77
N GLU A 104 13.70 -5.74 8.74
CA GLU A 104 12.48 -5.26 9.38
C GLU A 104 12.73 -3.97 10.19
N ILE A 105 13.85 -3.90 10.92
CA ILE A 105 14.27 -2.69 11.65
C ILE A 105 14.52 -1.54 10.65
N PHE A 106 15.25 -1.80 9.57
CA PHE A 106 15.53 -0.82 8.53
C PHE A 106 14.25 -0.32 7.87
N ALA A 107 13.35 -1.24 7.48
CA ALA A 107 12.07 -0.90 6.90
C ALA A 107 11.19 -0.06 7.84
N ARG A 108 11.26 -0.33 9.15
CA ARG A 108 10.55 0.47 10.15
C ARG A 108 11.11 1.89 10.27
N LYS A 109 12.44 2.05 10.30
CA LYS A 109 13.09 3.39 10.31
C LYS A 109 12.68 4.20 9.07
N GLU A 110 12.80 3.61 7.88
CA GLU A 110 12.40 4.27 6.63
C GLU A 110 10.92 4.64 6.62
N PHE A 111 10.07 3.80 7.18
CA PHE A 111 8.65 4.10 7.32
C PHE A 111 8.37 5.30 8.23
N GLU A 112 9.02 5.38 9.39
CA GLU A 112 8.84 6.53 10.31
C GLU A 112 9.32 7.84 9.66
N GLU A 113 10.41 7.81 8.88
CA GLU A 113 10.85 8.97 8.11
C GLU A 113 9.82 9.40 7.06
N LEU A 114 9.24 8.44 6.33
CA LEU A 114 8.19 8.71 5.33
C LEU A 114 6.91 9.23 5.97
N LYS A 115 6.53 8.69 7.13
CA LYS A 115 5.37 9.15 7.90
C LYS A 115 5.49 10.63 8.27
N ASN A 116 6.70 11.07 8.62
CA ASN A 116 6.95 12.47 8.94
C ASN A 116 6.96 13.39 7.71
N LYS A 117 7.34 12.87 6.53
CA LYS A 117 7.39 13.63 5.27
C LYS A 117 6.02 13.80 4.59
N HIS A 118 5.12 12.82 4.73
CA HIS A 118 3.85 12.80 3.99
C HIS A 118 2.63 12.85 4.91
N SER A 119 1.81 13.88 4.76
CA SER A 119 0.60 14.08 5.58
C SER A 119 -0.38 12.90 5.53
N LYS A 120 -0.48 12.21 4.39
CA LYS A 120 -1.35 11.03 4.25
C LYS A 120 -0.79 9.78 4.95
N SER A 121 0.52 9.70 5.12
CA SER A 121 1.17 8.57 5.81
C SER A 121 1.03 8.64 7.34
N LYS A 122 0.69 9.81 7.89
CA LYS A 122 0.46 9.99 9.33
C LYS A 122 -0.65 9.09 9.89
N PHE A 123 -1.57 8.66 9.05
CA PHE A 123 -2.68 7.78 9.44
C PHE A 123 -2.31 6.29 9.45
N LEU A 124 -1.17 5.93 8.89
CA LEU A 124 -0.65 4.57 8.96
C LEU A 124 0.08 4.42 10.30
N ASN A 125 -0.63 3.94 11.31
CA ASN A 125 -0.17 4.00 12.70
C ASN A 125 1.03 3.09 13.01
N MET A 126 1.23 2.00 12.26
CA MET A 126 2.30 1.02 12.54
C MET A 126 2.81 0.35 11.26
N PHE A 127 4.11 0.02 11.29
CA PHE A 127 4.68 -0.92 10.34
C PHE A 127 4.28 -2.35 10.73
N TYR A 128 3.72 -3.10 9.80
CA TYR A 128 3.32 -4.48 10.02
C TYR A 128 4.21 -5.43 9.22
N SER A 129 4.76 -6.43 9.90
CA SER A 129 5.51 -7.51 9.24
C SER A 129 4.59 -8.60 8.67
N LYS A 130 3.29 -8.49 8.91
CA LYS A 130 2.24 -9.41 8.44
C LYS A 130 1.12 -8.63 7.76
N PRO A 131 0.38 -9.27 6.84
CA PRO A 131 -0.82 -8.67 6.28
C PRO A 131 -1.81 -8.28 7.37
N GLN A 132 -2.52 -7.17 7.17
CA GLN A 132 -3.61 -6.79 8.05
C GLN A 132 -4.70 -7.85 8.03
N SER A 133 -5.32 -8.10 9.18
CA SER A 133 -6.28 -9.20 9.36
C SER A 133 -7.47 -9.12 8.40
N TYR A 134 -7.97 -7.91 8.12
CA TYR A 134 -9.08 -7.73 7.19
C TYR A 134 -8.76 -8.18 5.74
N LEU A 135 -7.49 -8.09 5.31
CA LEU A 135 -7.06 -8.58 3.99
C LEU A 135 -7.16 -10.11 3.86
N LEU A 136 -7.24 -10.80 4.98
CA LEU A 136 -7.34 -12.26 5.07
C LEU A 136 -8.72 -12.72 5.54
N SER A 137 -9.65 -11.80 5.80
CA SER A 137 -10.99 -12.11 6.24
C SER A 137 -11.76 -12.86 5.16
N ARG A 138 -12.39 -13.98 5.55
CA ARG A 138 -13.31 -14.74 4.69
C ARG A 138 -14.73 -14.18 4.70
N LYS A 139 -15.02 -13.22 5.58
CA LYS A 139 -16.34 -12.59 5.73
C LYS A 139 -16.50 -11.35 4.85
N LEU A 140 -15.40 -10.87 4.23
CA LEU A 140 -15.39 -9.73 3.34
C LEU A 140 -15.23 -10.19 1.90
N ASN A 141 -15.98 -9.56 1.00
CA ASN A 141 -15.76 -9.68 -0.43
C ASN A 141 -14.63 -8.72 -0.90
N LEU A 142 -14.23 -8.85 -2.16
CA LEU A 142 -13.12 -8.07 -2.70
C LEU A 142 -13.39 -6.56 -2.65
N LEU A 143 -14.61 -6.12 -2.93
CA LEU A 143 -14.99 -4.70 -2.93
C LEU A 143 -14.92 -4.10 -1.51
N GLU A 144 -15.37 -4.85 -0.52
CA GLU A 144 -15.30 -4.46 0.90
C GLU A 144 -13.84 -4.34 1.38
N ILE A 145 -12.98 -5.29 0.99
CA ILE A 145 -11.54 -5.24 1.25
C ILE A 145 -10.91 -4.00 0.61
N GLN A 146 -11.20 -3.74 -0.65
CA GLN A 146 -10.71 -2.57 -1.39
C GLN A 146 -11.18 -1.26 -0.74
N THR A 147 -12.44 -1.21 -0.33
CA THR A 147 -13.02 -0.06 0.36
C THR A 147 -12.30 0.22 1.67
N LEU A 148 -12.12 -0.80 2.51
CA LEU A 148 -11.43 -0.63 3.79
C LEU A 148 -9.95 -0.23 3.59
N PHE A 149 -9.27 -0.82 2.62
CA PHE A 149 -7.92 -0.43 2.26
C PHE A 149 -7.85 1.07 1.88
N LYS A 150 -8.75 1.52 1.00
CA LYS A 150 -8.82 2.93 0.56
C LYS A 150 -9.11 3.89 1.72
N LEU A 151 -9.96 3.49 2.66
CA LEU A 151 -10.25 4.28 3.86
C LEU A 151 -9.02 4.41 4.76
N ARG A 152 -8.35 3.30 5.09
CA ARG A 152 -7.17 3.26 5.96
C ARG A 152 -6.00 4.05 5.37
N THR A 153 -5.86 4.03 4.08
CA THR A 153 -4.79 4.73 3.36
C THR A 153 -5.14 6.15 2.90
N ARG A 154 -6.30 6.68 3.31
CA ARG A 154 -6.83 8.00 2.90
C ARG A 154 -6.95 8.16 1.38
N MET A 155 -7.33 7.08 0.70
CA MET A 155 -7.49 7.03 -0.75
C MET A 155 -8.92 6.77 -1.18
N ALA A 156 -9.84 6.71 -0.24
CA ALA A 156 -11.26 6.65 -0.53
C ALA A 156 -11.67 7.83 -1.41
N ASP A 157 -12.61 7.58 -2.30
CA ASP A 157 -13.10 8.56 -3.26
C ASP A 157 -14.05 9.56 -2.57
N VAL A 158 -13.43 10.44 -1.79
CA VAL A 158 -14.07 11.61 -1.17
C VAL A 158 -13.36 12.88 -1.62
N LYS A 159 -14.10 13.94 -1.86
CA LYS A 159 -13.58 15.17 -2.48
C LYS A 159 -12.41 15.78 -1.71
N ASN A 160 -12.45 15.75 -0.39
CA ASN A 160 -11.37 16.32 0.43
C ASN A 160 -10.04 15.55 0.31
N ASN A 161 -10.04 14.29 -0.10
CA ASN A 161 -8.80 13.55 -0.35
C ASN A 161 -8.06 14.04 -1.61
N PHE A 162 -8.75 14.74 -2.52
CA PHE A 162 -8.27 15.20 -3.82
C PHE A 162 -8.37 16.72 -4.00
N LYS A 163 -8.46 17.47 -2.91
CA LYS A 163 -8.66 18.93 -2.92
C LYS A 163 -7.64 19.71 -3.77
N ASN A 164 -6.43 19.21 -3.92
CA ASN A 164 -5.38 19.84 -4.74
C ASN A 164 -5.63 19.70 -6.25
N GLN A 165 -6.55 18.84 -6.66
CA GLN A 165 -6.91 18.63 -8.07
C GLN A 165 -8.16 19.44 -8.49
N ASN A 166 -9.03 19.78 -7.51
CA ASN A 166 -10.24 20.57 -7.71
C ASN A 166 -10.51 21.41 -6.45
N SER A 167 -9.81 22.54 -6.33
CA SER A 167 -9.85 23.38 -5.12
C SER A 167 -11.25 23.97 -4.81
N GLU A 168 -12.11 24.09 -5.82
CA GLU A 168 -13.39 24.79 -5.69
C GLU A 168 -14.56 23.92 -5.20
N ASN A 169 -14.45 22.60 -5.22
CA ASN A 169 -15.56 21.72 -4.88
C ASN A 169 -15.20 20.61 -3.90
N ILE A 170 -14.97 21.01 -2.64
CA ILE A 170 -14.71 20.06 -1.53
C ILE A 170 -16.00 19.60 -0.82
N TRP A 171 -17.15 20.20 -1.19
CA TRP A 171 -18.40 19.97 -0.49
C TRP A 171 -18.96 18.56 -0.73
N CYS A 172 -19.59 18.00 0.30
CA CYS A 172 -20.27 16.72 0.22
C CYS A 172 -21.31 16.70 -0.92
N ILE A 173 -21.23 15.69 -1.76
CA ILE A 173 -22.13 15.57 -2.93
C ILE A 173 -23.60 15.37 -2.54
N THR A 174 -23.85 14.82 -1.35
CA THR A 174 -25.19 14.52 -0.86
C THR A 174 -25.80 15.69 -0.11
N CYS A 175 -25.15 16.23 0.93
CA CYS A 175 -25.73 17.33 1.72
C CYS A 175 -25.33 18.73 1.26
N LYS A 176 -24.22 18.87 0.52
CA LYS A 176 -23.65 20.15 0.04
C LYS A 176 -23.32 21.20 1.11
N LEU A 177 -23.37 20.81 2.39
CA LEU A 177 -23.20 21.73 3.54
C LEU A 177 -21.80 21.67 4.16
N PHE A 178 -21.17 20.50 4.14
CA PHE A 178 -19.86 20.25 4.79
C PHE A 178 -18.85 19.71 3.80
N ALA A 179 -17.56 19.88 4.12
CA ALA A 179 -16.50 19.25 3.33
C ALA A 179 -16.66 17.73 3.33
N GLU A 180 -16.53 17.11 2.18
CA GLU A 180 -16.65 15.67 2.04
C GLU A 180 -15.39 14.97 2.51
N THR A 181 -15.35 14.60 3.79
CA THR A 181 -14.34 13.76 4.40
C THR A 181 -14.88 12.35 4.61
N GLN A 182 -13.98 11.41 4.88
CA GLN A 182 -14.37 10.04 5.21
C GLN A 182 -15.21 9.99 6.50
N GLU A 183 -14.86 10.82 7.48
CA GLU A 183 -15.56 10.96 8.76
C GLU A 183 -16.97 11.54 8.54
N HIS A 184 -17.07 12.57 7.70
CA HIS A 184 -18.36 13.20 7.38
C HIS A 184 -19.36 12.22 6.78
N LEU A 185 -18.91 11.23 6.00
CA LEU A 185 -19.84 10.28 5.38
C LEU A 185 -20.72 9.54 6.40
N LEU A 186 -20.19 9.21 7.60
CA LEU A 186 -20.98 8.62 8.68
C LEU A 186 -21.81 9.63 9.46
N GLN A 187 -21.48 10.92 9.36
CA GLN A 187 -22.17 12.01 10.10
C GLN A 187 -23.19 12.74 9.24
N CYS A 188 -23.14 12.57 7.92
CA CYS A 188 -23.99 13.24 6.97
C CYS A 188 -25.47 12.86 7.18
N ASN A 189 -26.32 13.84 7.52
CA ASN A 189 -27.73 13.59 7.79
C ASN A 189 -28.48 12.99 6.60
N VAL A 190 -28.13 13.40 5.37
CA VAL A 190 -28.73 12.85 4.16
C VAL A 190 -28.41 11.36 4.04
N ILE A 191 -27.13 10.98 4.29
CA ILE A 191 -26.72 9.58 4.26
C ILE A 191 -27.36 8.81 5.41
N LYS A 192 -27.40 9.38 6.63
CA LYS A 192 -28.07 8.73 7.78
C LYS A 192 -29.54 8.40 7.50
N ASN A 193 -30.25 9.31 6.89
CA ASN A 193 -31.66 9.10 6.55
C ASN A 193 -31.87 7.95 5.54
N MET A 194 -30.89 7.67 4.67
CA MET A 194 -30.96 6.52 3.75
C MET A 194 -30.77 5.17 4.45
N PHE A 195 -30.14 5.18 5.62
CA PHE A 195 -29.79 3.98 6.38
C PHE A 195 -30.42 3.95 7.77
N ILE A 196 -31.53 4.68 7.97
CA ILE A 196 -32.15 4.86 9.30
C ILE A 196 -32.51 3.52 9.96
N ASP A 197 -32.96 2.55 9.17
CA ASP A 197 -33.33 1.20 9.63
C ASP A 197 -32.16 0.19 9.60
N ASN A 198 -30.96 0.65 9.23
CA ASN A 198 -29.80 -0.23 9.13
C ASN A 198 -29.02 -0.23 10.45
N SER A 199 -29.19 -1.29 11.25
CA SER A 199 -28.52 -1.44 12.56
C SER A 199 -26.99 -1.41 12.44
N ASN A 200 -26.43 -1.98 11.37
CA ASN A 200 -24.98 -1.98 11.12
C ASN A 200 -24.48 -0.56 10.89
N PHE A 201 -25.20 0.26 10.12
CA PHE A 201 -24.85 1.66 9.91
C PHE A 201 -24.90 2.45 11.21
N ASN A 202 -25.97 2.28 12.00
CA ASN A 202 -26.17 3.02 13.24
C ASN A 202 -25.13 2.69 14.33
N SER A 203 -24.57 1.49 14.33
CA SER A 203 -23.50 1.05 15.23
C SER A 203 -22.09 1.38 14.72
N CYS A 204 -21.90 1.65 13.44
CA CYS A 204 -20.61 1.88 12.84
C CYS A 204 -20.01 3.23 13.24
N ARG A 205 -18.72 3.23 13.57
CA ARG A 205 -17.92 4.42 13.86
C ARG A 205 -16.70 4.49 12.96
N TYR A 206 -16.24 5.69 12.67
CA TYR A 206 -15.06 5.87 11.81
C TYR A 206 -13.81 5.21 12.41
N SER A 207 -13.65 5.20 13.73
CA SER A 207 -12.54 4.53 14.42
C SER A 207 -12.45 3.02 14.12
N PHE A 208 -13.57 2.38 13.75
CA PHE A 208 -13.64 0.96 13.44
C PHE A 208 -12.75 0.52 12.27
N ILE A 209 -12.37 1.43 11.37
CA ILE A 209 -11.42 1.12 10.29
C ILE A 209 -10.03 0.70 10.83
N TYR A 210 -9.72 1.04 12.09
CA TYR A 210 -8.46 0.70 12.77
C TYR A 210 -8.69 -0.20 14.00
N GLY A 211 -9.91 -0.62 14.26
CA GLY A 211 -10.32 -1.41 15.42
C GLY A 211 -10.03 -2.90 15.33
N THR A 212 -10.81 -3.69 16.03
CA THR A 212 -10.76 -5.17 15.97
C THR A 212 -11.14 -5.68 14.59
N LEU A 213 -10.95 -6.98 14.31
CA LEU A 213 -11.33 -7.55 13.02
C LEU A 213 -12.83 -7.41 12.75
N GLU A 214 -13.67 -7.65 13.76
CA GLU A 214 -15.12 -7.51 13.66
C GLU A 214 -15.54 -6.07 13.36
N GLU A 215 -14.92 -5.08 14.02
CA GLU A 215 -15.14 -3.66 13.76
C GLU A 215 -14.70 -3.28 12.33
N GLN A 216 -13.56 -3.79 11.89
CA GLN A 216 -13.06 -3.56 10.53
C GLN A 216 -14.00 -4.18 9.48
N GLU A 217 -14.51 -5.38 9.72
CA GLU A 217 -15.48 -6.06 8.85
C GLU A 217 -16.79 -5.26 8.77
N LEU A 218 -17.28 -4.75 9.90
CA LEU A 218 -18.46 -3.89 9.94
C LEU A 218 -18.22 -2.58 9.17
N ALA A 219 -17.11 -1.90 9.42
CA ALA A 219 -16.77 -0.67 8.73
C ALA A 219 -16.65 -0.88 7.21
N ALA A 220 -15.99 -1.96 6.77
CA ALA A 220 -15.86 -2.30 5.36
C ALA A 220 -17.23 -2.41 4.67
N LYS A 221 -18.16 -3.13 5.26
CA LYS A 221 -19.52 -3.33 4.72
C LYS A 221 -20.31 -2.02 4.67
N VAL A 222 -20.31 -1.27 5.78
CA VAL A 222 -21.05 0.00 5.87
C VAL A 222 -20.53 1.02 4.88
N PHE A 223 -19.22 1.21 4.80
CA PHE A 223 -18.65 2.16 3.85
C PHE A 223 -18.83 1.74 2.39
N THR A 224 -18.80 0.45 2.10
CA THR A 224 -19.12 -0.04 0.75
C THR A 224 -20.54 0.34 0.34
N LEU A 225 -21.52 0.11 1.21
CA LEU A 225 -22.91 0.51 0.98
C LEU A 225 -23.05 2.04 0.80
N ILE A 226 -22.34 2.84 1.60
CA ILE A 226 -22.33 4.31 1.44
C ILE A 226 -21.79 4.70 0.07
N PHE A 227 -20.66 4.12 -0.38
CA PHE A 227 -20.07 4.44 -1.66
C PHE A 227 -20.93 3.99 -2.85
N GLU A 228 -21.63 2.87 -2.74
CA GLU A 228 -22.60 2.43 -3.74
C GLU A 228 -23.75 3.42 -3.86
N LYS A 229 -24.37 3.79 -2.75
CA LYS A 229 -25.46 4.77 -2.74
C LYS A 229 -25.03 6.15 -3.24
N ARG A 230 -23.81 6.59 -2.93
CA ARG A 230 -23.28 7.86 -3.46
C ARG A 230 -23.16 7.88 -4.99
N LYS A 231 -22.89 6.76 -5.64
CA LYS A 231 -22.88 6.67 -7.11
C LYS A 231 -24.23 6.99 -7.72
N ASP A 232 -25.31 6.56 -7.08
CA ASP A 232 -26.66 6.86 -7.53
C ASP A 232 -26.89 8.38 -7.58
N PHE A 233 -26.41 9.13 -6.56
CA PHE A 233 -26.50 10.61 -6.54
C PHE A 233 -25.66 11.29 -7.61
N THR A 234 -24.49 10.77 -7.93
CA THR A 234 -23.66 11.34 -9.00
C THR A 234 -24.27 11.11 -10.37
N ASN A 235 -24.88 9.95 -10.60
CA ASN A 235 -25.51 9.61 -11.87
C ASN A 235 -26.79 10.42 -12.12
N ILE A 236 -27.58 10.69 -11.07
CA ILE A 236 -28.79 11.52 -11.17
C ILE A 236 -28.43 12.98 -11.51
N ASN A 237 -27.32 13.50 -10.94
CA ASN A 237 -26.93 14.90 -11.14
C ASN A 237 -26.06 15.14 -12.40
N ASN A 238 -25.51 14.08 -12.99
CA ASN A 238 -24.77 14.09 -14.24
C ASN A 238 -25.24 12.90 -15.09
N PRO A 239 -26.40 12.99 -15.77
CA PRO A 239 -26.80 11.92 -16.68
C PRO A 239 -25.71 11.74 -17.75
N PRO A 240 -25.42 10.50 -18.19
CA PRO A 240 -24.45 10.25 -19.23
C PRO A 240 -24.82 11.13 -20.44
N SER A 241 -23.85 11.92 -20.93
CA SER A 241 -24.00 12.69 -22.14
C SER A 241 -24.48 11.75 -23.24
N GLN A 242 -25.69 12.00 -23.75
CA GLN A 242 -26.19 11.28 -24.92
C GLN A 242 -25.10 11.39 -26.00
N GLU A 243 -24.61 10.25 -26.46
CA GLU A 243 -23.75 10.20 -27.64
C GLU A 243 -24.47 10.99 -28.75
N LYS A 244 -23.84 12.09 -29.19
CA LYS A 244 -24.28 12.80 -30.38
C LYS A 244 -24.17 11.81 -31.53
N GLY A 245 -25.30 11.26 -31.92
CA GLY A 245 -25.40 10.44 -33.10
C GLY A 245 -24.78 11.24 -34.27
N GLN A 246 -23.72 10.68 -34.83
CA GLN A 246 -23.20 11.16 -36.11
C GLN A 246 -24.31 10.97 -37.15
N ILE A 247 -24.97 12.05 -37.49
CA ILE A 247 -25.78 12.12 -38.70
C ILE A 247 -24.77 12.07 -39.86
N THR A 248 -24.61 10.91 -40.44
CA THR A 248 -23.93 10.77 -41.73
C THR A 248 -24.84 11.33 -42.82
N ASP A 249 -24.60 12.58 -43.18
CA ASP A 249 -25.17 13.15 -44.42
C ASP A 249 -24.54 12.42 -45.62
N SER A 250 -25.25 11.44 -46.10
CA SER A 250 -24.98 10.84 -47.40
C SER A 250 -25.49 11.81 -48.49
N VAL A 251 -24.64 12.73 -48.94
CA VAL A 251 -24.86 13.50 -50.14
C VAL A 251 -24.64 12.60 -51.35
N THR A 252 -25.74 12.17 -51.92
CA THR A 252 -25.80 11.55 -53.24
C THR A 252 -25.52 12.64 -54.28
N GLN A 253 -24.37 12.59 -54.93
CA GLN A 253 -24.18 13.33 -56.21
C GLN A 253 -24.55 12.41 -57.36
N LEU A 254 -25.69 12.73 -57.96
CA LEU A 254 -26.05 12.34 -59.33
C LEU A 254 -25.69 13.52 -60.24
N SER A 255 -24.79 13.25 -61.15
CA SER A 255 -24.76 13.70 -62.56
C SER A 255 -23.37 13.41 -63.16
#